data_28961ade0398c825349c9f5bb8af31e7
#
_entry.id   28961ade0398c825349c9f5bb8af31e7
#
_cell.length_a   1.000
_cell.length_b   1.000
_cell.length_c   1.000
_cell.angle_alpha   90.00
_cell.angle_beta   90.00
_cell.angle_gamma   90.00
#
_symmetry.space_group_name_H-M   'P 1'
#
loop_
_entity.id
_entity.type
_entity.pdbx_description
1 polymer ?
#
loop_
_entity_poly.entity_id
_entity_poly.type
_entity_poly.pdbx_seq_one_letter_code
_entity_poly.pdbx_strand_id
1 'polypeptide(L)'
;FLFRFYDSQVSLAHNGNLTNAKTLRRELEEEGAIFHSSSDTEILMHLIRKSTKETFLDRLKESLNQVKGGFAYILMTEDAIYAALDPNGFRPLSIGQMKNKAYVVASETCALEAIGATFVRDVQPGEVVIINDKGLTIDVFTTQTQPAICSMEYIYFARPDSNIAGVNVHTARKNMGRNLAKEAPIEADMVIGVPNSSLSAASGYAEYSGIPYELGLVKNQY
;
A
#
# COMPACT_ATOMS: atom_id res chain seq x y z
N PHE A 1 4.08 11.16 -9.38
CA PHE A 1 4.52 11.52 -10.74
C PHE A 1 3.38 12.13 -11.53
N LEU A 2 3.67 13.12 -12.37
CA LEU A 2 2.73 13.71 -13.33
C LEU A 2 3.30 13.51 -14.73
N PHE A 3 2.53 12.86 -15.59
CA PHE A 3 2.89 12.61 -16.99
C PHE A 3 1.92 13.34 -17.91
N ARG A 4 2.47 13.96 -18.96
CA ARG A 4 1.70 14.59 -20.01
C ARG A 4 1.81 13.75 -21.28
N PHE A 5 0.67 13.22 -21.71
CA PHE A 5 0.52 12.66 -23.04
C PHE A 5 0.11 13.78 -24.01
N TYR A 6 0.02 13.47 -25.30
CA TYR A 6 -0.32 14.48 -26.30
C TYR A 6 -1.71 15.10 -26.06
N ASP A 7 -2.64 14.30 -25.58
CA ASP A 7 -4.07 14.61 -25.44
C ASP A 7 -4.61 14.50 -24.00
N SER A 8 -3.77 14.15 -23.04
CA SER A 8 -4.22 13.88 -21.65
C SER A 8 -3.09 14.03 -20.63
N GLN A 9 -3.48 14.12 -19.37
CA GLN A 9 -2.55 14.11 -18.24
C GLN A 9 -2.91 12.96 -17.29
N VAL A 10 -1.88 12.31 -16.76
CA VAL A 10 -2.03 11.24 -15.78
C VAL A 10 -1.12 11.49 -14.60
N SER A 11 -1.71 11.50 -13.40
CA SER A 11 -0.94 11.47 -12.15
C SER A 11 -0.84 10.05 -11.65
N LEU A 12 0.32 9.67 -11.13
CA LEU A 12 0.60 8.32 -10.64
C LEU A 12 1.25 8.36 -9.26
N ALA A 13 0.69 7.62 -8.32
CA ALA A 13 1.28 7.28 -7.03
C ALA A 13 1.52 5.77 -6.94
N HIS A 14 2.62 5.38 -6.30
CA HIS A 14 3.04 4.00 -6.15
C HIS A 14 3.55 3.75 -4.73
N ASN A 15 3.04 2.71 -4.09
CA ASN A 15 3.59 2.12 -2.89
C ASN A 15 4.02 0.68 -3.21
N GLY A 16 5.33 0.44 -3.20
CA GLY A 16 5.86 -0.88 -3.56
C GLY A 16 7.23 -0.83 -4.19
N ASN A 17 7.58 -1.92 -4.89
CA ASN A 17 8.82 -2.05 -5.63
C ASN A 17 8.69 -3.11 -6.73
N LEU A 18 9.15 -2.79 -7.94
CA LEU A 18 9.14 -3.70 -9.08
C LEU A 18 10.45 -4.50 -9.13
N THR A 19 10.34 -5.82 -9.12
CA THR A 19 11.50 -6.72 -9.18
C THR A 19 12.11 -6.82 -10.57
N ASN A 20 11.34 -6.57 -11.63
CA ASN A 20 11.81 -6.58 -13.02
C ASN A 20 12.06 -5.16 -13.59
N ALA A 21 12.12 -4.13 -12.73
CA ALA A 21 12.29 -2.75 -13.13
C ALA A 21 13.50 -2.52 -14.05
N LYS A 22 14.66 -3.08 -13.71
CA LYS A 22 15.89 -2.90 -14.50
C LYS A 22 15.77 -3.48 -15.92
N THR A 23 15.13 -4.64 -16.06
CA THR A 23 14.93 -5.29 -17.36
C THR A 23 13.98 -4.47 -18.22
N LEU A 24 12.80 -4.13 -17.70
CA LEU A 24 11.82 -3.33 -18.42
C LEU A 24 12.35 -1.95 -18.81
N ARG A 25 13.11 -1.31 -17.92
CA ARG A 25 13.72 -0.02 -18.20
C ARG A 25 14.66 -0.10 -19.39
N ARG A 26 15.57 -1.10 -19.42
CA ARG A 26 16.50 -1.27 -20.53
C ARG A 26 15.78 -1.50 -21.85
N GLU A 27 14.78 -2.39 -21.86
CA GLU A 27 13.96 -2.66 -23.04
C GLU A 27 13.25 -1.40 -23.58
N LEU A 28 12.67 -0.62 -22.67
CA LEU A 28 12.01 0.65 -23.04
C LEU A 28 13.01 1.71 -23.55
N GLU A 29 14.21 1.81 -22.96
CA GLU A 29 15.27 2.72 -23.40
C GLU A 29 15.81 2.31 -24.79
N GLU A 30 15.97 1.02 -25.05
CA GLU A 30 16.35 0.48 -26.39
C GLU A 30 15.29 0.81 -27.46
N GLU A 31 14.03 0.95 -27.08
CA GLU A 31 12.92 1.39 -27.93
C GLU A 31 12.75 2.92 -28.01
N GLY A 32 13.62 3.68 -27.35
CA GLY A 32 13.67 5.14 -27.41
C GLY A 32 12.89 5.86 -26.28
N ALA A 33 12.49 5.17 -25.22
CA ALA A 33 11.91 5.83 -24.04
C ALA A 33 12.97 6.65 -23.29
N ILE A 34 12.59 7.86 -22.88
CA ILE A 34 13.45 8.75 -22.09
C ILE A 34 12.89 8.82 -20.68
N PHE A 35 13.66 8.35 -19.72
CA PHE A 35 13.32 8.41 -18.31
C PHE A 35 13.85 9.69 -17.66
N HIS A 36 13.04 10.28 -16.78
CA HIS A 36 13.37 11.48 -16.03
C HIS A 36 13.84 11.21 -14.61
N SER A 37 13.62 9.99 -14.12
CA SER A 37 14.01 9.58 -12.78
C SER A 37 14.57 8.16 -12.75
N SER A 38 15.16 7.76 -11.61
CA SER A 38 15.57 6.38 -11.34
C SER A 38 14.44 5.52 -10.75
N SER A 39 13.25 6.09 -10.54
CA SER A 39 12.12 5.40 -9.94
C SER A 39 11.55 4.31 -10.85
N ASP A 40 11.25 3.16 -10.28
CA ASP A 40 10.54 2.07 -10.95
C ASP A 40 9.09 2.44 -11.31
N THR A 41 8.51 3.40 -10.60
CA THR A 41 7.15 3.91 -10.84
C THR A 41 6.97 4.45 -12.26
N GLU A 42 8.01 5.07 -12.84
CA GLU A 42 7.97 5.66 -14.18
C GLU A 42 7.80 4.61 -15.29
N ILE A 43 8.22 3.38 -15.04
CA ILE A 43 8.12 2.26 -15.99
C ILE A 43 6.67 2.00 -16.39
N LEU A 44 5.74 1.99 -15.42
CA LEU A 44 4.33 1.75 -15.70
C LEU A 44 3.78 2.76 -16.71
N MET A 45 4.17 4.02 -16.62
CA MET A 45 3.70 5.06 -17.53
C MET A 45 4.22 4.89 -18.96
N HIS A 46 5.48 4.47 -19.11
CA HIS A 46 6.04 4.14 -20.42
C HIS A 46 5.36 2.93 -21.05
N LEU A 47 5.02 1.91 -20.25
CA LEU A 47 4.26 0.74 -20.71
C LEU A 47 2.85 1.14 -21.17
N ILE A 48 2.12 1.95 -20.39
CA ILE A 48 0.80 2.47 -20.76
C ILE A 48 0.87 3.26 -22.06
N ARG A 49 1.90 4.11 -22.23
CA ARG A 49 2.10 4.89 -23.46
C ARG A 49 2.40 4.00 -24.67
N LYS A 50 3.17 2.94 -24.48
CA LYS A 50 3.54 1.99 -25.55
C LYS A 50 2.36 1.14 -26.01
N SER A 51 1.40 0.88 -25.11
CA SER A 51 0.24 0.04 -25.41
C SER A 51 -0.60 0.63 -26.56
N THR A 52 -1.00 -0.24 -27.48
CA THR A 52 -1.84 0.11 -28.65
C THR A 52 -3.34 -0.14 -28.39
N LYS A 53 -3.72 -0.48 -27.17
CA LYS A 53 -5.11 -0.68 -26.78
C LYS A 53 -5.90 0.63 -26.88
N GLU A 54 -7.20 0.52 -27.16
CA GLU A 54 -8.06 1.68 -27.38
C GLU A 54 -8.33 2.45 -26.09
N THR A 55 -8.77 1.75 -25.01
CA THR A 55 -9.14 2.41 -23.76
C THR A 55 -7.95 2.55 -22.82
N PHE A 56 -7.98 3.57 -21.96
CA PHE A 56 -6.97 3.73 -20.91
C PHE A 56 -6.95 2.53 -19.95
N LEU A 57 -8.12 1.98 -19.60
CA LEU A 57 -8.23 0.80 -18.76
C LEU A 57 -7.54 -0.43 -19.37
N ASP A 58 -7.73 -0.68 -20.66
CA ASP A 58 -7.10 -1.82 -21.33
C ASP A 58 -5.58 -1.64 -21.44
N ARG A 59 -5.10 -0.41 -21.70
CA ARG A 59 -3.66 -0.07 -21.67
C ARG A 59 -3.08 -0.30 -20.27
N LEU A 60 -3.78 0.12 -19.23
CA LEU A 60 -3.38 -0.10 -17.84
C LEU A 60 -3.30 -1.59 -17.52
N LYS A 61 -4.34 -2.37 -17.84
CA LYS A 61 -4.38 -3.82 -17.59
C LYS A 61 -3.26 -4.57 -18.32
N GLU A 62 -3.00 -4.23 -19.57
CA GLU A 62 -1.89 -4.80 -20.35
C GLU A 62 -0.54 -4.46 -19.71
N SER A 63 -0.36 -3.25 -19.22
CA SER A 63 0.87 -2.80 -18.56
C SER A 63 1.08 -3.45 -17.20
N LEU A 64 0.00 -3.58 -16.40
CA LEU A 64 0.05 -4.25 -15.09
C LEU A 64 0.45 -5.74 -15.20
N ASN A 65 0.11 -6.41 -16.30
CA ASN A 65 0.52 -7.79 -16.55
C ASN A 65 2.01 -7.94 -16.93
N GLN A 66 2.71 -6.85 -17.26
CA GLN A 66 4.13 -6.85 -17.59
C GLN A 66 5.02 -6.59 -16.39
N VAL A 67 4.54 -5.84 -15.39
CA VAL A 67 5.31 -5.53 -14.19
C VAL A 67 5.24 -6.68 -13.17
N LYS A 68 6.36 -6.89 -12.45
CA LYS A 68 6.47 -7.93 -11.41
C LYS A 68 6.97 -7.29 -10.12
N GLY A 69 6.44 -7.74 -8.99
CA GLY A 69 6.80 -7.25 -7.67
C GLY A 69 5.57 -6.92 -6.83
N GLY A 70 5.78 -6.22 -5.72
CA GLY A 70 4.70 -5.71 -4.89
C GLY A 70 4.35 -4.29 -5.33
N PHE A 71 3.08 -4.03 -5.61
CA PHE A 71 2.63 -2.70 -5.95
C PHE A 71 1.17 -2.41 -5.54
N ALA A 72 0.97 -1.24 -5.00
CA ALA A 72 -0.33 -0.58 -4.91
C ALA A 72 -0.23 0.72 -5.71
N TYR A 73 -0.94 0.79 -6.84
CA TYR A 73 -0.94 1.94 -7.73
C TYR A 73 -2.23 2.73 -7.59
N ILE A 74 -2.11 4.06 -7.62
CA ILE A 74 -3.23 4.98 -7.82
C ILE A 74 -2.88 5.87 -9.01
N LEU A 75 -3.72 5.82 -10.04
CA LEU A 75 -3.60 6.69 -11.21
C LEU A 75 -4.81 7.60 -11.26
N MET A 76 -4.62 8.85 -11.62
CA MET A 76 -5.68 9.82 -11.81
C MET A 76 -5.56 10.44 -13.20
N THR A 77 -6.61 10.30 -13.97
CA THR A 77 -6.83 10.97 -15.26
C THR A 77 -7.79 12.14 -15.08
N GLU A 78 -8.15 12.81 -16.15
CA GLU A 78 -9.16 13.88 -16.13
C GLU A 78 -10.56 13.34 -15.72
N ASP A 79 -10.88 12.08 -16.10
CA ASP A 79 -12.22 11.52 -15.96
C ASP A 79 -12.35 10.49 -14.83
N ALA A 80 -11.24 9.92 -14.33
CA ALA A 80 -11.31 8.80 -13.39
C ALA A 80 -10.07 8.65 -12.51
N ILE A 81 -10.27 7.99 -11.38
CA ILE A 81 -9.22 7.42 -10.54
C ILE A 81 -9.21 5.91 -10.75
N TYR A 82 -8.02 5.35 -10.96
CA TYR A 82 -7.78 3.91 -11.06
C TYR A 82 -6.90 3.49 -9.89
N ALA A 83 -7.36 2.49 -9.13
CA ALA A 83 -6.58 1.90 -8.04
C ALA A 83 -6.32 0.43 -8.33
N ALA A 84 -5.05 0.02 -8.42
CA ALA A 84 -4.67 -1.33 -8.80
C ALA A 84 -3.75 -1.95 -7.75
N LEU A 85 -3.98 -3.23 -7.45
CA LEU A 85 -3.21 -3.99 -6.47
C LEU A 85 -2.53 -5.20 -7.12
N ASP A 86 -1.27 -5.44 -6.78
CA ASP A 86 -0.50 -6.57 -7.30
C ASP A 86 -1.18 -7.93 -7.06
N PRO A 87 -0.83 -8.98 -7.82
CA PRO A 87 -1.47 -10.30 -7.72
C PRO A 87 -1.31 -10.99 -6.37
N ASN A 88 -0.40 -10.52 -5.52
CA ASN A 88 -0.19 -11.04 -4.17
C ASN A 88 -0.80 -10.16 -3.08
N GLY A 89 -1.10 -8.88 -3.40
CA GLY A 89 -1.56 -7.92 -2.41
C GLY A 89 -0.53 -7.65 -1.33
N PHE A 90 0.74 -7.51 -1.72
CA PHE A 90 1.84 -7.28 -0.77
C PHE A 90 1.66 -5.99 0.03
N ARG A 91 1.11 -4.95 -0.60
CA ARG A 91 0.84 -3.67 0.04
C ARG A 91 -0.66 -3.47 0.26
N PRO A 92 -1.08 -2.85 1.37
CA PRO A 92 -2.48 -2.56 1.59
C PRO A 92 -2.98 -1.44 0.68
N LEU A 93 -4.25 -1.53 0.28
CA LEU A 93 -4.96 -0.49 -0.45
C LEU A 93 -6.44 -0.57 -0.11
N SER A 94 -6.97 0.50 0.47
CA SER A 94 -8.33 0.52 1.03
C SER A 94 -9.18 1.60 0.36
N ILE A 95 -10.48 1.33 0.27
CA ILE A 95 -11.50 2.24 -0.28
C ILE A 95 -12.39 2.70 0.86
N GLY A 96 -12.61 4.00 0.92
CA GLY A 96 -13.56 4.65 1.81
C GLY A 96 -14.59 5.47 1.03
N GLN A 97 -15.65 5.86 1.71
CA GLN A 97 -16.67 6.76 1.17
C GLN A 97 -16.94 7.91 2.15
N MET A 98 -16.92 9.11 1.62
CA MET A 98 -17.30 10.33 2.35
C MET A 98 -18.81 10.46 2.50
N LYS A 99 -19.27 11.30 3.44
CA LYS A 99 -20.71 11.60 3.64
C LYS A 99 -21.38 12.13 2.38
N ASN A 100 -20.67 12.88 1.56
CA ASN A 100 -21.15 13.41 0.26
C ASN A 100 -21.13 12.37 -0.87
N LYS A 101 -20.90 11.08 -0.56
CA LYS A 101 -20.80 9.95 -1.49
C LYS A 101 -19.54 9.89 -2.34
N ALA A 102 -18.63 10.83 -2.22
CA ALA A 102 -17.32 10.73 -2.88
C ALA A 102 -16.52 9.53 -2.36
N TYR A 103 -15.86 8.80 -3.26
CA TYR A 103 -14.97 7.72 -2.88
C TYR A 103 -13.55 8.24 -2.65
N VAL A 104 -12.85 7.57 -1.76
CA VAL A 104 -11.45 7.85 -1.41
C VAL A 104 -10.67 6.54 -1.45
N VAL A 105 -9.44 6.60 -1.94
CA VAL A 105 -8.50 5.49 -1.93
C VAL A 105 -7.28 5.86 -1.10
N ALA A 106 -6.87 4.99 -0.20
CA ALA A 106 -5.71 5.20 0.65
C ALA A 106 -4.99 3.87 0.93
N SER A 107 -3.70 3.92 1.24
CA SER A 107 -2.94 2.73 1.63
C SER A 107 -3.42 2.15 2.96
N GLU A 108 -3.92 2.99 3.89
CA GLU A 108 -4.27 2.58 5.24
C GLU A 108 -5.63 3.13 5.69
N THR A 109 -6.35 2.34 6.48
CA THR A 109 -7.68 2.74 7.01
C THR A 109 -7.61 3.97 7.92
N CYS A 110 -6.51 4.17 8.65
CA CYS A 110 -6.33 5.36 9.49
C CYS A 110 -6.36 6.67 8.67
N ALA A 111 -5.95 6.64 7.40
CA ALA A 111 -6.03 7.81 6.53
C ALA A 111 -7.50 8.12 6.15
N LEU A 112 -8.33 7.08 5.96
CA LEU A 112 -9.76 7.24 5.72
C LEU A 112 -10.47 7.86 6.93
N GLU A 113 -10.16 7.37 8.13
CA GLU A 113 -10.72 7.87 9.39
C GLU A 113 -10.33 9.34 9.64
N ALA A 114 -9.06 9.70 9.37
CA ALA A 114 -8.56 11.06 9.57
C ALA A 114 -9.32 12.13 8.76
N ILE A 115 -9.88 11.75 7.60
CA ILE A 115 -10.68 12.66 6.76
C ILE A 115 -12.18 12.46 6.92
N GLY A 116 -12.61 11.61 7.85
CA GLY A 116 -14.03 11.32 8.11
C GLY A 116 -14.71 10.46 7.03
N ALA A 117 -13.94 9.68 6.27
CA ALA A 117 -14.47 8.69 5.36
C ALA A 117 -14.79 7.38 6.09
N THR A 118 -15.87 6.73 5.70
CA THR A 118 -16.22 5.39 6.18
C THR A 118 -15.54 4.34 5.31
N PHE A 119 -14.88 3.36 5.94
CA PHE A 119 -14.30 2.22 5.23
C PHE A 119 -15.39 1.45 4.46
N VAL A 120 -15.10 1.12 3.21
CA VAL A 120 -15.99 0.33 2.33
C VAL A 120 -15.44 -1.09 2.17
N ARG A 121 -14.21 -1.20 1.65
CA ARG A 121 -13.51 -2.49 1.45
C ARG A 121 -12.03 -2.28 1.15
N ASP A 122 -11.27 -3.35 1.25
CA ASP A 122 -9.93 -3.41 0.68
C ASP A 122 -9.99 -3.76 -0.82
N VAL A 123 -9.05 -3.22 -1.61
CA VAL A 123 -8.80 -3.66 -2.99
C VAL A 123 -8.19 -5.06 -2.94
N GLN A 124 -8.70 -5.97 -3.76
CA GLN A 124 -8.21 -7.35 -3.77
C GLN A 124 -7.05 -7.53 -4.75
N PRO A 125 -6.18 -8.53 -4.52
CA PRO A 125 -5.12 -8.87 -5.46
C PRO A 125 -5.63 -9.08 -6.88
N GLY A 126 -4.97 -8.43 -7.85
CA GLY A 126 -5.34 -8.53 -9.27
C GLY A 126 -6.50 -7.63 -9.71
N GLU A 127 -7.10 -6.85 -8.80
CA GLU A 127 -8.15 -5.89 -9.14
C GLU A 127 -7.61 -4.56 -9.67
N VAL A 128 -8.43 -3.92 -10.51
CA VAL A 128 -8.39 -2.49 -10.83
C VAL A 128 -9.74 -1.89 -10.47
N VAL A 129 -9.76 -1.01 -9.49
CA VAL A 129 -10.94 -0.25 -9.09
C VAL A 129 -10.96 1.06 -9.86
N ILE A 130 -12.09 1.38 -10.47
CA ILE A 130 -12.31 2.59 -11.25
C ILE A 130 -13.34 3.45 -10.52
N ILE A 131 -13.00 4.70 -10.26
CA ILE A 131 -13.87 5.70 -9.63
C ILE A 131 -14.02 6.87 -10.59
N ASN A 132 -15.25 7.18 -11.00
CA ASN A 132 -15.59 8.29 -11.88
C ASN A 132 -16.96 8.90 -11.50
N ASP A 133 -17.48 9.78 -12.32
CA ASP A 133 -18.78 10.43 -12.08
C ASP A 133 -19.97 9.46 -12.00
N LYS A 134 -19.84 8.24 -12.56
CA LYS A 134 -20.85 7.18 -12.49
C LYS A 134 -20.75 6.34 -11.20
N GLY A 135 -19.71 6.56 -10.40
CA GLY A 135 -19.45 5.85 -9.15
C GLY A 135 -18.23 4.94 -9.21
N LEU A 136 -18.27 3.86 -8.43
CA LEU A 136 -17.20 2.89 -8.31
C LEU A 136 -17.55 1.63 -9.11
N THR A 137 -16.61 1.19 -9.94
CA THR A 137 -16.64 -0.10 -10.64
C THR A 137 -15.36 -0.88 -10.39
N ILE A 138 -15.43 -2.20 -10.54
CA ILE A 138 -14.30 -3.10 -10.32
C ILE A 138 -14.07 -3.88 -11.61
N ASP A 139 -12.82 -3.95 -12.02
CA ASP A 139 -12.35 -4.83 -13.09
C ASP A 139 -11.15 -5.64 -12.60
N VAL A 140 -10.75 -6.65 -13.33
CA VAL A 140 -9.67 -7.55 -12.97
C VAL A 140 -8.65 -7.57 -14.12
N PHE A 141 -7.37 -7.33 -13.81
CA PHE A 141 -6.32 -7.44 -14.81
C PHE A 141 -5.68 -8.84 -14.83
N THR A 142 -5.78 -9.59 -13.72
CA THR A 142 -5.35 -10.99 -13.64
C THR A 142 -6.17 -11.77 -12.62
N THR A 143 -6.45 -13.03 -12.94
CA THR A 143 -7.06 -14.00 -12.02
C THR A 143 -6.01 -14.93 -11.39
N GLN A 144 -4.74 -14.82 -11.79
CA GLN A 144 -3.64 -15.58 -11.22
C GLN A 144 -3.14 -14.88 -9.96
N THR A 145 -3.87 -15.03 -8.86
CA THR A 145 -3.59 -14.36 -7.60
C THR A 145 -3.22 -15.36 -6.51
N GLN A 146 -2.29 -14.93 -5.64
CA GLN A 146 -1.90 -15.66 -4.44
C GLN A 146 -1.73 -14.66 -3.30
N PRO A 147 -2.76 -14.42 -2.49
CA PRO A 147 -2.69 -13.46 -1.40
C PRO A 147 -1.52 -13.74 -0.45
N ALA A 148 -0.65 -12.76 -0.27
CA ALA A 148 0.57 -12.86 0.55
C ALA A 148 0.95 -11.49 1.10
N ILE A 149 0.11 -10.92 1.96
CA ILE A 149 0.36 -9.61 2.54
C ILE A 149 1.72 -9.57 3.25
N CYS A 150 2.44 -8.47 3.07
CA CYS A 150 3.76 -8.30 3.67
C CYS A 150 3.65 -8.22 5.20
N SER A 151 4.30 -9.13 5.92
CA SER A 151 4.32 -9.13 7.39
C SER A 151 4.91 -7.84 7.98
N MET A 152 5.78 -7.13 7.23
CA MET A 152 6.35 -5.86 7.66
C MET A 152 5.30 -4.75 7.80
N GLU A 153 4.13 -4.88 7.17
CA GLU A 153 3.02 -3.96 7.42
C GLU A 153 2.59 -4.02 8.89
N TYR A 154 2.45 -5.22 9.44
CA TYR A 154 2.12 -5.39 10.85
C TYR A 154 3.29 -5.07 11.78
N ILE A 155 4.52 -5.45 11.41
CA ILE A 155 5.69 -5.29 12.29
C ILE A 155 6.13 -3.83 12.38
N TYR A 156 6.15 -3.11 11.25
CA TYR A 156 6.84 -1.82 11.17
C TYR A 156 6.11 -0.72 10.40
N PHE A 157 5.60 -1.00 9.17
CA PHE A 157 5.19 0.07 8.25
C PHE A 157 3.89 0.77 8.67
N ALA A 158 2.83 0.01 8.93
CA ALA A 158 1.52 0.58 9.16
C ALA A 158 1.40 1.31 10.51
N ARG A 159 0.52 2.29 10.56
CA ARG A 159 0.17 2.94 11.83
C ARG A 159 -0.57 1.96 12.75
N PRO A 160 -0.37 2.06 14.08
CA PRO A 160 -1.00 1.14 15.04
C PRO A 160 -2.53 1.12 14.99
N ASP A 161 -3.14 2.25 14.64
CA ASP A 161 -4.59 2.43 14.54
C ASP A 161 -5.19 1.94 13.21
N SER A 162 -4.36 1.51 12.25
CA SER A 162 -4.82 0.93 10.99
C SER A 162 -5.34 -0.50 11.15
N ASN A 163 -6.31 -0.85 10.29
CA ASN A 163 -6.73 -2.22 10.06
C ASN A 163 -6.26 -2.68 8.68
N ILE A 164 -5.62 -3.84 8.60
CA ILE A 164 -5.12 -4.44 7.37
C ILE A 164 -5.68 -5.85 7.28
N ALA A 165 -6.37 -6.17 6.19
CA ALA A 165 -7.05 -7.45 5.99
C ALA A 165 -7.91 -7.87 7.22
N GLY A 166 -8.60 -6.91 7.82
CA GLY A 166 -9.47 -7.13 8.99
C GLY A 166 -8.74 -7.28 10.33
N VAL A 167 -7.42 -7.14 10.37
CA VAL A 167 -6.62 -7.25 11.60
C VAL A 167 -6.10 -5.86 12.01
N ASN A 168 -6.39 -5.45 13.24
CA ASN A 168 -5.85 -4.21 13.80
C ASN A 168 -4.35 -4.34 14.09
N VAL A 169 -3.57 -3.39 13.60
CA VAL A 169 -2.08 -3.40 13.68
C VAL A 169 -1.59 -3.33 15.13
N HIS A 170 -2.20 -2.48 15.98
CA HIS A 170 -1.86 -2.42 17.41
C HIS A 170 -2.06 -3.79 18.09
N THR A 171 -3.20 -4.42 17.87
CA THR A 171 -3.51 -5.73 18.42
C THR A 171 -2.53 -6.80 17.95
N ALA A 172 -2.19 -6.81 16.67
CA ALA A 172 -1.19 -7.73 16.10
C ALA A 172 0.18 -7.55 16.78
N ARG A 173 0.68 -6.31 16.88
CA ARG A 173 1.96 -6.02 17.56
C ARG A 173 1.93 -6.37 19.04
N LYS A 174 0.83 -6.09 19.72
CA LYS A 174 0.66 -6.44 21.12
C LYS A 174 0.73 -7.96 21.35
N ASN A 175 0.11 -8.73 20.46
CA ASN A 175 0.19 -10.18 20.48
C ASN A 175 1.62 -10.70 20.19
N MET A 176 2.36 -10.06 19.27
CA MET A 176 3.78 -10.38 19.05
C MET A 176 4.59 -10.17 20.34
N GLY A 177 4.36 -9.07 21.06
CA GLY A 177 5.01 -8.81 22.34
C GLY A 177 4.68 -9.84 23.41
N ARG A 178 3.41 -10.26 23.54
CA ARG A 178 3.00 -11.34 24.45
C ARG A 178 3.69 -12.67 24.12
N ASN A 179 3.75 -13.01 22.83
CA ASN A 179 4.43 -14.24 22.40
C ASN A 179 5.94 -14.16 22.67
N LEU A 180 6.57 -13.01 22.44
CA LEU A 180 7.97 -12.81 22.76
C LEU A 180 8.26 -12.99 24.26
N ALA A 181 7.42 -12.44 25.13
CA ALA A 181 7.57 -12.61 26.58
C ALA A 181 7.40 -14.08 27.00
N LYS A 182 6.58 -14.84 26.30
CA LYS A 182 6.39 -16.28 26.52
C LYS A 182 7.59 -17.11 26.05
N GLU A 183 8.16 -16.76 24.89
CA GLU A 183 9.28 -17.48 24.28
C GLU A 183 10.62 -17.13 24.92
N ALA A 184 10.80 -15.86 25.32
CA ALA A 184 12.03 -15.33 25.88
C ALA A 184 11.75 -14.50 27.15
N PRO A 185 11.40 -15.13 28.26
CA PRO A 185 11.22 -14.47 29.54
C PRO A 185 12.55 -13.93 30.06
N ILE A 186 12.55 -12.70 30.55
CA ILE A 186 13.73 -11.99 31.08
C ILE A 186 13.34 -11.37 32.41
N GLU A 187 14.23 -11.41 33.41
CA GLU A 187 14.13 -10.62 34.64
C GLU A 187 14.64 -9.19 34.37
N ALA A 188 13.78 -8.21 34.59
CA ALA A 188 14.11 -6.79 34.42
C ALA A 188 13.23 -5.91 35.31
N ASP A 189 13.70 -4.71 35.60
CA ASP A 189 12.97 -3.75 36.40
C ASP A 189 11.82 -3.07 35.65
N MET A 190 11.97 -2.91 34.32
CA MET A 190 10.99 -2.27 33.47
C MET A 190 11.08 -2.71 32.01
N VAL A 191 9.98 -2.56 31.27
CA VAL A 191 9.90 -2.70 29.82
C VAL A 191 9.73 -1.31 29.22
N ILE A 192 10.58 -0.96 28.26
CA ILE A 192 10.44 0.25 27.45
C ILE A 192 10.37 -0.10 25.97
N GLY A 193 9.59 0.67 25.20
CA GLY A 193 9.51 0.52 23.75
C GLY A 193 10.36 1.55 23.03
N VAL A 194 11.06 1.16 21.97
CA VAL A 194 11.71 2.12 21.06
C VAL A 194 10.65 2.73 20.14
N PRO A 195 10.44 4.06 20.21
CA PRO A 195 9.41 4.70 19.39
C PRO A 195 9.68 4.62 17.89
N ASN A 196 8.60 4.50 17.04
CA ASN A 196 7.20 4.36 17.48
C ASN A 196 6.69 2.92 17.29
N SER A 197 7.30 2.14 16.41
CA SER A 197 6.79 0.83 15.97
C SER A 197 6.74 -0.22 17.06
N SER A 198 7.67 -0.19 18.04
CA SER A 198 7.75 -1.21 19.08
C SER A 198 6.89 -0.92 20.31
N LEU A 199 6.26 0.25 20.45
CA LEU A 199 5.49 0.60 21.65
C LEU A 199 4.35 -0.38 21.95
N SER A 200 3.62 -0.80 20.91
CA SER A 200 2.54 -1.78 21.05
C SER A 200 3.08 -3.16 21.49
N ALA A 201 4.20 -3.59 20.90
CA ALA A 201 4.82 -4.89 21.27
C ALA A 201 5.38 -4.84 22.69
N ALA A 202 6.05 -3.76 23.08
CA ALA A 202 6.54 -3.58 24.46
C ALA A 202 5.41 -3.60 25.49
N SER A 203 4.28 -2.95 25.18
CA SER A 203 3.07 -3.03 26.04
C SER A 203 2.57 -4.47 26.17
N GLY A 204 2.55 -5.25 25.08
CA GLY A 204 2.15 -6.67 25.13
C GLY A 204 3.12 -7.54 25.90
N TYR A 205 4.43 -7.29 25.81
CA TYR A 205 5.47 -7.96 26.58
C TYR A 205 5.29 -7.69 28.07
N ALA A 206 5.15 -6.42 28.46
CA ALA A 206 4.94 -6.00 29.84
C ALA A 206 3.68 -6.65 30.45
N GLU A 207 2.57 -6.62 29.72
CA GLU A 207 1.31 -7.22 30.16
C GLU A 207 1.42 -8.73 30.44
N TYR A 208 2.16 -9.47 29.60
CA TYR A 208 2.32 -10.92 29.78
C TYR A 208 3.34 -11.25 30.87
N SER A 209 4.47 -10.54 30.93
CA SER A 209 5.55 -10.80 31.89
C SER A 209 5.27 -10.29 33.31
N GLY A 210 4.34 -9.34 33.46
CA GLY A 210 4.09 -8.63 34.71
C GLY A 210 5.13 -7.57 35.06
N ILE A 211 6.12 -7.33 34.19
CA ILE A 211 7.13 -6.28 34.36
C ILE A 211 6.49 -4.92 34.03
N PRO A 212 6.70 -3.86 34.85
CA PRO A 212 6.13 -2.54 34.59
C PRO A 212 6.52 -1.99 33.21
N TYR A 213 5.56 -1.38 32.50
CA TYR A 213 5.83 -0.65 31.25
C TYR A 213 6.07 0.83 31.56
N GLU A 214 7.18 1.37 31.05
CA GLU A 214 7.55 2.77 31.27
C GLU A 214 7.98 3.47 29.96
N LEU A 215 7.85 4.79 29.91
CA LEU A 215 8.34 5.65 28.82
C LEU A 215 9.82 6.00 29.05
N GLY A 216 10.73 5.17 28.56
CA GLY A 216 12.17 5.43 28.65
C GLY A 216 12.76 6.22 27.47
N LEU A 217 12.07 6.24 26.31
CA LEU A 217 12.53 6.90 25.09
C LEU A 217 11.39 7.70 24.46
N VAL A 218 11.73 8.89 23.96
CA VAL A 218 10.79 9.75 23.22
C VAL A 218 11.45 10.18 21.91
N LYS A 219 10.72 10.06 20.80
CA LYS A 219 11.20 10.51 19.50
C LYS A 219 11.20 12.05 19.47
N ASN A 220 12.34 12.64 19.10
CA ASN A 220 12.37 14.06 18.80
C ASN A 220 11.52 14.33 17.55
N GLN A 221 10.59 15.29 17.67
CA GLN A 221 9.65 15.66 16.59
C GLN A 221 10.03 16.97 15.90
N TYR A 222 11.14 17.61 16.31
CA TYR A 222 11.60 18.89 15.80
C TYR A 222 12.96 18.79 15.14
#